data_85f80d2397ceea35c7ea9118816d6510
#
_entry.id   85f80d2397ceea35c7ea9118816d6510
#
_cell.length_a   1.000
_cell.length_b   1.000
_cell.length_c   1.000
_cell.angle_alpha   90.00
_cell.angle_beta   90.00
_cell.angle_gamma   90.00
#
_symmetry.space_group_name_H-M   'P 1'
#
loop_
_entity.id
_entity.type
_entity.pdbx_description
1 polymer ?
#
loop_
_entity_poly.entity_id
_entity_poly.type
_entity_poly.pdbx_seq_one_letter_code
_entity_poly.pdbx_strand_id
1 'polypeptide(L)'
;MTIDAPAGVAVIESSTAGREQSSYVDWPAIIAGIVLASAISVVFITFGSAVGLNFLDFGYGDGPNPIFVGIAAATWFLWVQISSFMAGGYLTGRLRRRYFDATEDESDLRDGAHGLLVWAGAAILGTIIAVGGIGAAANAVGSAAATATTAASNVAEGAAAIDPNAYFIDTMFRSTQPVDAQAARGEAGRIFAQAALGDGVVADADRTYLASVVAANTGIPPEEAQARVDQAIASVEQARQDAIQAARIARNTGIIGAFLIATSLLISALGAFWAAQKGGNHRDKNTVFADVFRRF
;
A
#
# COMPACT_ATOMS: atom_id res chain seq x y z
N MET A 1 -42.82 84.20 -13.93
CA MET A 1 -41.39 84.01 -14.09
C MET A 1 -41.01 82.85 -13.12
N THR A 2 -41.20 81.66 -13.64
CA THR A 2 -40.95 80.40 -12.92
C THR A 2 -39.53 79.95 -13.20
N ILE A 3 -38.72 79.89 -12.17
CA ILE A 3 -37.36 79.40 -12.25
C ILE A 3 -37.41 77.90 -12.07
N ASP A 4 -37.10 77.14 -13.14
CA ASP A 4 -36.92 75.68 -13.04
C ASP A 4 -35.67 75.31 -12.22
N ALA A 5 -35.88 74.46 -11.28
CA ALA A 5 -34.81 73.88 -10.48
C ALA A 5 -34.06 72.83 -11.33
N PRO A 6 -32.72 72.78 -11.23
CA PRO A 6 -31.94 71.79 -12.00
C PRO A 6 -32.26 70.37 -11.50
N ALA A 7 -32.45 69.47 -12.46
CA ALA A 7 -32.64 68.04 -12.21
C ALA A 7 -31.54 67.49 -11.35
N GLY A 8 -31.89 66.82 -10.24
CA GLY A 8 -30.96 66.17 -9.34
C GLY A 8 -30.13 65.12 -10.06
N VAL A 9 -28.83 65.28 -9.99
CA VAL A 9 -27.87 64.23 -10.35
C VAL A 9 -28.14 63.03 -9.44
N ALA A 10 -28.75 62.00 -9.98
CA ALA A 10 -28.84 60.73 -9.29
C ALA A 10 -27.40 60.20 -9.12
N VAL A 11 -26.88 60.35 -7.94
CA VAL A 11 -25.68 59.63 -7.53
C VAL A 11 -26.05 58.17 -7.54
N ILE A 12 -25.64 57.47 -8.59
CA ILE A 12 -25.67 56.04 -8.61
C ILE A 12 -24.62 55.63 -7.53
N GLU A 13 -25.13 55.42 -6.30
CA GLU A 13 -24.40 54.59 -5.36
C GLU A 13 -24.17 53.27 -6.08
N SER A 14 -22.99 53.14 -6.71
CA SER A 14 -22.50 51.84 -7.09
C SER A 14 -22.39 51.08 -5.76
N SER A 15 -23.44 50.27 -5.52
CA SER A 15 -23.43 49.31 -4.44
C SER A 15 -22.12 48.55 -4.53
N THR A 16 -21.22 48.83 -3.59
CA THR A 16 -20.13 47.96 -3.23
C THR A 16 -20.76 46.70 -2.61
N ALA A 17 -21.68 46.10 -3.40
CA ALA A 17 -22.21 44.79 -3.13
C ALA A 17 -21.03 43.82 -3.27
N GLY A 18 -20.52 43.41 -2.11
CA GLY A 18 -19.74 42.21 -2.03
C GLY A 18 -18.35 42.32 -2.68
N ARG A 19 -17.38 42.99 -2.05
CA ARG A 19 -16.11 42.35 -1.96
C ARG A 19 -16.40 41.02 -1.24
N GLU A 20 -16.77 40.02 -2.01
CA GLU A 20 -16.64 38.65 -1.54
C GLU A 20 -15.23 38.58 -0.95
N GLN A 21 -15.16 38.32 0.35
CA GLN A 21 -13.91 38.01 1.01
C GLN A 21 -13.41 36.74 0.34
N SER A 22 -12.72 36.91 -0.78
CA SER A 22 -12.17 35.79 -1.54
C SER A 22 -11.19 35.10 -0.59
N SER A 23 -11.51 33.88 -0.21
CA SER A 23 -10.66 33.03 0.61
C SER A 23 -9.24 33.05 0.04
N TYR A 24 -8.24 33.21 0.89
CA TYR A 24 -6.84 33.09 0.49
C TYR A 24 -6.50 31.69 -0.03
N VAL A 25 -7.35 30.70 0.24
CA VAL A 25 -7.23 29.32 -0.25
C VAL A 25 -8.04 29.20 -1.54
N ASP A 26 -7.36 28.92 -2.63
CA ASP A 26 -7.96 28.70 -3.96
C ASP A 26 -8.29 27.21 -4.16
N TRP A 27 -9.45 26.80 -3.66
CA TRP A 27 -9.90 25.42 -3.71
C TRP A 27 -10.00 24.85 -5.14
N PRO A 28 -10.50 25.58 -6.15
CA PRO A 28 -10.51 25.11 -7.52
C PRO A 28 -9.12 24.73 -8.04
N ALA A 29 -8.10 25.53 -7.75
CA ALA A 29 -6.72 25.23 -8.14
C ALA A 29 -6.18 23.99 -7.41
N ILE A 30 -6.48 23.85 -6.11
CA ILE A 30 -6.07 22.68 -5.32
C ILE A 30 -6.72 21.42 -5.87
N ILE A 31 -8.03 21.43 -6.12
CA ILE A 31 -8.76 20.27 -6.67
C ILE A 31 -8.18 19.88 -8.04
N ALA A 32 -7.90 20.84 -8.92
CA ALA A 32 -7.26 20.56 -10.21
C ALA A 32 -5.90 19.89 -10.03
N GLY A 33 -5.09 20.33 -9.07
CA GLY A 33 -3.81 19.71 -8.73
C GLY A 33 -3.94 18.30 -8.18
N ILE A 34 -4.92 18.04 -7.29
CA ILE A 34 -5.21 16.72 -6.75
C ILE A 34 -5.60 15.75 -7.88
N VAL A 35 -6.50 16.18 -8.77
CA VAL A 35 -6.97 15.35 -9.91
C VAL A 35 -5.80 15.02 -10.83
N LEU A 36 -4.95 16.01 -11.16
CA LEU A 36 -3.79 15.77 -12.02
C LEU A 36 -2.79 14.82 -11.36
N ALA A 37 -2.44 15.04 -10.10
CA ALA A 37 -1.51 14.17 -9.36
C ALA A 37 -2.04 12.73 -9.31
N SER A 38 -3.33 12.56 -9.00
CA SER A 38 -3.98 11.26 -8.95
C SER A 38 -3.99 10.57 -10.31
N ALA A 39 -4.33 11.29 -11.38
CA ALA A 39 -4.36 10.75 -12.75
C ALA A 39 -2.97 10.27 -13.20
N ILE A 40 -1.93 11.07 -12.96
CA ILE A 40 -0.54 10.71 -13.30
C ILE A 40 -0.12 9.48 -12.48
N SER A 41 -0.42 9.46 -11.17
CA SER A 41 -0.11 8.30 -10.31
C SER A 41 -0.76 7.02 -10.83
N VAL A 42 -2.05 7.06 -11.20
CA VAL A 42 -2.76 5.91 -11.76
C VAL A 42 -2.09 5.39 -13.02
N VAL A 43 -1.79 6.27 -13.97
CA VAL A 43 -1.16 5.88 -15.25
C VAL A 43 0.20 5.22 -15.01
N PHE A 44 1.06 5.85 -14.21
CA PHE A 44 2.41 5.31 -13.99
C PHE A 44 2.44 4.06 -13.10
N ILE A 45 1.55 3.95 -12.11
CA ILE A 45 1.40 2.74 -11.32
C ILE A 45 0.93 1.58 -12.20
N THR A 46 -0.09 1.81 -13.05
CA THR A 46 -0.59 0.79 -13.98
C THR A 46 0.49 0.34 -14.96
N PHE A 47 1.22 1.29 -15.54
CA PHE A 47 2.34 1.00 -16.42
C PHE A 47 3.44 0.21 -15.70
N GLY A 48 3.87 0.67 -14.51
CA GLY A 48 4.88 -0.01 -13.71
C GLY A 48 4.45 -1.42 -13.28
N SER A 49 3.17 -1.62 -12.96
CA SER A 49 2.63 -2.95 -12.65
C SER A 49 2.67 -3.87 -13.86
N ALA A 50 2.29 -3.39 -15.06
CA ALA A 50 2.36 -4.17 -16.28
C ALA A 50 3.79 -4.60 -16.62
N VAL A 51 4.75 -3.67 -16.50
CA VAL A 51 6.18 -3.97 -16.70
C VAL A 51 6.69 -4.91 -15.61
N GLY A 52 6.33 -4.66 -14.34
CA GLY A 52 6.76 -5.46 -13.18
C GLY A 52 6.30 -6.91 -13.26
N LEU A 53 5.05 -7.15 -13.65
CA LEU A 53 4.52 -8.52 -13.83
C LEU A 53 5.32 -9.34 -14.86
N ASN A 54 5.92 -8.68 -15.85
CA ASN A 54 6.72 -9.35 -16.87
C ASN A 54 8.06 -9.89 -16.32
N PHE A 55 8.49 -9.40 -15.15
CA PHE A 55 9.69 -9.89 -14.45
C PHE A 55 9.39 -10.96 -13.39
N LEU A 56 8.11 -11.26 -13.13
CA LEU A 56 7.71 -12.32 -12.21
C LEU A 56 7.61 -13.63 -12.99
N ASP A 57 8.59 -14.52 -12.80
CA ASP A 57 8.49 -15.88 -13.31
C ASP A 57 7.72 -16.73 -12.29
N PHE A 58 6.55 -17.24 -12.69
CA PHE A 58 5.73 -18.14 -11.90
C PHE A 58 6.07 -19.62 -12.12
N GLY A 59 7.14 -19.90 -12.92
CA GLY A 59 7.66 -21.24 -13.14
C GLY A 59 8.57 -21.74 -12.02
N TYR A 60 8.82 -23.04 -12.01
CA TYR A 60 9.87 -23.66 -11.19
C TYR A 60 11.24 -23.37 -11.81
N GLY A 61 11.77 -22.20 -11.59
CA GLY A 61 13.07 -21.79 -12.13
C GLY A 61 13.72 -20.67 -11.31
N ASP A 62 14.96 -20.33 -11.67
CA ASP A 62 15.71 -19.22 -11.06
C ASP A 62 15.12 -17.87 -11.50
N GLY A 63 14.03 -17.46 -10.89
CA GLY A 63 13.48 -16.12 -11.05
C GLY A 63 14.46 -15.04 -10.61
N PRO A 64 14.25 -13.77 -11.00
CA PRO A 64 15.12 -12.67 -10.59
C PRO A 64 15.16 -12.56 -9.07
N ASN A 65 16.33 -12.20 -8.53
CA ASN A 65 16.53 -12.04 -7.10
C ASN A 65 15.43 -11.11 -6.50
N PRO A 66 14.64 -11.57 -5.53
CA PRO A 66 13.52 -10.82 -4.97
C PRO A 66 13.95 -9.48 -4.35
N ILE A 67 15.19 -9.37 -3.87
CA ILE A 67 15.73 -8.11 -3.32
C ILE A 67 15.89 -7.10 -4.46
N PHE A 68 16.41 -7.52 -5.63
CA PHE A 68 16.55 -6.64 -6.79
C PHE A 68 15.18 -6.15 -7.29
N VAL A 69 14.20 -7.05 -7.39
CA VAL A 69 12.82 -6.69 -7.78
C VAL A 69 12.21 -5.70 -6.77
N GLY A 70 12.41 -5.93 -5.48
CA GLY A 70 11.94 -5.03 -4.42
C GLY A 70 12.56 -3.64 -4.50
N ILE A 71 13.87 -3.53 -4.75
CA ILE A 71 14.56 -2.25 -4.91
C ILE A 71 14.06 -1.52 -6.17
N ALA A 72 13.89 -2.22 -7.28
CA ALA A 72 13.39 -1.64 -8.52
C ALA A 72 11.96 -1.11 -8.35
N ALA A 73 11.08 -1.88 -7.72
CA ALA A 73 9.71 -1.48 -7.42
C ALA A 73 9.65 -0.27 -6.48
N ALA A 74 10.46 -0.26 -5.41
CA ALA A 74 10.55 0.87 -4.48
C ALA A 74 11.05 2.15 -5.16
N THR A 75 12.08 2.04 -6.03
CA THR A 75 12.62 3.16 -6.79
C THR A 75 11.59 3.71 -7.77
N TRP A 76 10.88 2.84 -8.49
CA TRP A 76 9.79 3.21 -9.37
C TRP A 76 8.68 3.94 -8.63
N PHE A 77 8.22 3.37 -7.51
CA PHE A 77 7.19 3.96 -6.67
C PHE A 77 7.58 5.36 -6.17
N LEU A 78 8.81 5.52 -5.68
CA LEU A 78 9.34 6.80 -5.22
C LEU A 78 9.34 7.84 -6.36
N TRP A 79 9.79 7.44 -7.55
CA TRP A 79 9.80 8.33 -8.71
C TRP A 79 8.40 8.76 -9.13
N VAL A 80 7.44 7.82 -9.21
CA VAL A 80 6.04 8.12 -9.52
C VAL A 80 5.45 9.08 -8.49
N GLN A 81 5.67 8.80 -7.21
CA GLN A 81 5.16 9.61 -6.10
C GLN A 81 5.63 11.06 -6.20
N ILE A 82 6.93 11.26 -6.31
CA ILE A 82 7.52 12.60 -6.38
C ILE A 82 7.02 13.34 -7.64
N SER A 83 7.11 12.70 -8.81
CA SER A 83 6.73 13.31 -10.09
C SER A 83 5.26 13.71 -10.15
N SER A 84 4.37 12.85 -9.66
CA SER A 84 2.92 13.11 -9.65
C SER A 84 2.57 14.29 -8.76
N PHE A 85 3.10 14.35 -7.55
CA PHE A 85 2.84 15.46 -6.63
C PHE A 85 3.50 16.75 -7.07
N MET A 86 4.68 16.70 -7.67
CA MET A 86 5.30 17.88 -8.27
C MET A 86 4.46 18.43 -9.43
N ALA A 87 3.92 17.56 -10.30
CA ALA A 87 3.07 17.99 -11.40
C ALA A 87 1.76 18.63 -10.90
N GLY A 88 1.10 18.01 -9.91
CA GLY A 88 -0.09 18.55 -9.27
C GLY A 88 0.16 19.88 -8.55
N GLY A 89 1.26 19.96 -7.78
CA GLY A 89 1.68 21.19 -7.11
C GLY A 89 1.98 22.31 -8.10
N TYR A 90 2.76 22.02 -9.14
CA TYR A 90 3.06 23.00 -10.19
C TYR A 90 1.78 23.55 -10.86
N LEU A 91 0.85 22.67 -11.22
CA LEU A 91 -0.43 23.10 -11.81
C LEU A 91 -1.21 24.00 -10.86
N THR A 92 -1.26 23.66 -9.58
CA THR A 92 -1.96 24.45 -8.57
C THR A 92 -1.35 25.84 -8.41
N GLY A 93 -0.05 25.95 -8.30
CA GLY A 93 0.65 27.25 -8.26
C GLY A 93 0.39 28.06 -9.54
N ARG A 94 0.33 27.38 -10.69
CA ARG A 94 0.05 28.03 -11.97
C ARG A 94 -1.39 28.53 -12.09
N LEU A 95 -2.37 27.85 -11.54
CA LEU A 95 -3.80 28.17 -11.64
C LEU A 95 -4.30 29.07 -10.51
N ARG A 96 -3.57 29.14 -9.36
CA ARG A 96 -3.99 29.96 -8.22
C ARG A 96 -4.16 31.43 -8.62
N ARG A 97 -5.19 32.08 -8.10
CA ARG A 97 -5.43 33.52 -8.33
C ARG A 97 -4.29 34.36 -7.79
N ARG A 98 -3.91 35.40 -8.53
CA ARG A 98 -2.91 36.36 -8.11
C ARG A 98 -3.52 37.39 -7.18
N TYR A 99 -2.92 37.58 -6.02
CA TYR A 99 -3.24 38.66 -5.09
C TYR A 99 -2.13 39.71 -5.17
N PHE A 100 -2.52 40.96 -5.42
CA PHE A 100 -1.59 42.08 -5.61
C PHE A 100 -1.19 42.75 -4.28
N ASP A 101 -1.61 42.21 -3.13
CA ASP A 101 -1.38 42.71 -1.78
C ASP A 101 -0.20 42.04 -1.08
N ALA A 102 0.47 41.09 -1.73
CA ALA A 102 1.56 40.32 -1.17
C ALA A 102 2.91 40.64 -1.80
N THR A 103 3.97 40.56 -0.98
CA THR A 103 5.37 40.55 -1.44
C THR A 103 5.65 39.26 -2.22
N GLU A 104 6.77 39.21 -2.96
CA GLU A 104 7.17 38.00 -3.70
C GLU A 104 7.33 36.81 -2.77
N ASP A 105 8.01 36.98 -1.61
CA ASP A 105 8.21 35.93 -0.61
C ASP A 105 6.89 35.39 -0.03
N GLU A 106 5.95 36.29 0.25
CA GLU A 106 4.62 35.92 0.75
C GLU A 106 3.81 35.17 -0.33
N SER A 107 3.92 35.58 -1.60
CA SER A 107 3.29 34.89 -2.71
C SER A 107 3.84 33.46 -2.86
N ASP A 108 5.17 33.31 -2.79
CA ASP A 108 5.85 32.03 -2.88
C ASP A 108 5.45 31.08 -1.73
N LEU A 109 5.34 31.62 -0.50
CA LEU A 109 4.87 30.84 0.65
C LEU A 109 3.43 30.34 0.46
N ARG A 110 2.55 31.23 0.00
CA ARG A 110 1.14 30.88 -0.28
C ARG A 110 1.03 29.85 -1.40
N ASP A 111 1.83 29.97 -2.46
CA ASP A 111 1.87 29.00 -3.56
C ASP A 111 2.37 27.65 -3.07
N GLY A 112 3.44 27.62 -2.28
CA GLY A 112 3.95 26.41 -1.66
C GLY A 112 2.94 25.73 -0.74
N ALA A 113 2.21 26.52 0.09
CA ALA A 113 1.14 26.01 0.95
C ALA A 113 0.02 25.35 0.16
N HIS A 114 -0.38 25.91 -1.01
CA HIS A 114 -1.34 25.26 -1.91
C HIS A 114 -0.81 23.93 -2.48
N GLY A 115 0.49 23.85 -2.77
CA GLY A 115 1.15 22.60 -3.16
C GLY A 115 1.08 21.52 -2.06
N LEU A 116 1.28 21.91 -0.79
CA LEU A 116 1.09 21.01 0.35
C LEU A 116 -0.36 20.53 0.49
N LEU A 117 -1.34 21.41 0.23
CA LEU A 117 -2.76 21.02 0.24
C LEU A 117 -3.09 20.01 -0.87
N VAL A 118 -2.46 20.15 -2.05
CA VAL A 118 -2.56 19.13 -3.11
C VAL A 118 -1.98 17.79 -2.65
N TRP A 119 -0.79 17.80 -2.08
CA TRP A 119 -0.16 16.61 -1.53
C TRP A 119 -1.05 15.94 -0.46
N ALA A 120 -1.51 16.71 0.51
CA ALA A 120 -2.35 16.20 1.58
C ALA A 120 -3.69 15.65 1.06
N GLY A 121 -4.37 16.38 0.18
CA GLY A 121 -5.64 15.97 -0.41
C GLY A 121 -5.52 14.68 -1.24
N ALA A 122 -4.49 14.57 -2.07
CA ALA A 122 -4.26 13.37 -2.87
C ALA A 122 -3.80 12.18 -2.00
N ALA A 123 -3.01 12.41 -0.94
CA ALA A 123 -2.63 11.37 0.02
C ALA A 123 -3.85 10.83 0.79
N ILE A 124 -4.75 11.71 1.25
CA ILE A 124 -6.00 11.32 1.91
C ILE A 124 -6.89 10.54 0.93
N LEU A 125 -7.07 11.05 -0.30
CA LEU A 125 -7.86 10.37 -1.32
C LEU A 125 -7.31 8.97 -1.64
N GLY A 126 -5.99 8.86 -1.82
CA GLY A 126 -5.31 7.58 -2.03
C GLY A 126 -5.51 6.61 -0.87
N THR A 127 -5.46 7.10 0.37
CA THR A 127 -5.71 6.29 1.58
C THR A 127 -7.17 5.82 1.64
N ILE A 128 -8.13 6.69 1.36
CA ILE A 128 -9.56 6.34 1.33
C ILE A 128 -9.81 5.25 0.27
N ILE A 129 -9.22 5.39 -0.91
CA ILE A 129 -9.34 4.39 -1.98
C ILE A 129 -8.70 3.05 -1.55
N ALA A 130 -7.53 3.10 -0.93
CA ALA A 130 -6.80 1.91 -0.50
C ALA A 130 -7.51 1.14 0.63
N VAL A 131 -8.07 1.87 1.61
CA VAL A 131 -8.73 1.26 2.79
C VAL A 131 -10.23 1.04 2.55
N GLY A 132 -10.89 1.95 1.84
CA GLY A 132 -12.34 1.96 1.66
C GLY A 132 -12.87 0.97 0.62
N GLY A 133 -12.03 0.32 -0.17
CA GLY A 133 -12.43 -0.72 -1.11
C GLY A 133 -13.57 -0.29 -2.03
N ILE A 134 -13.48 0.87 -2.70
CA ILE A 134 -14.47 1.26 -3.71
C ILE A 134 -14.40 0.26 -4.86
N GLY A 135 -15.14 -0.82 -4.73
CA GLY A 135 -15.50 -1.77 -5.77
C GLY A 135 -14.34 -2.40 -6.57
N ALA A 136 -14.59 -3.51 -7.20
CA ALA A 136 -13.61 -4.31 -7.97
C ALA A 136 -12.81 -3.52 -9.04
N ALA A 137 -13.27 -2.35 -9.48
CA ALA A 137 -12.54 -1.47 -10.40
C ALA A 137 -11.43 -0.66 -9.72
N ALA A 138 -11.59 -0.30 -8.42
CA ALA A 138 -10.55 0.32 -7.61
C ALA A 138 -9.51 -0.70 -7.16
N ASN A 139 -9.85 -1.99 -7.07
CA ASN A 139 -8.91 -3.07 -6.77
C ASN A 139 -7.78 -3.17 -7.82
N ALA A 140 -8.04 -2.85 -9.07
CA ALA A 140 -7.00 -2.86 -10.11
C ALA A 140 -5.97 -1.73 -9.93
N VAL A 141 -6.37 -0.59 -9.35
CA VAL A 141 -5.51 0.59 -9.14
C VAL A 141 -4.94 0.62 -7.71
N GLY A 142 -5.74 0.20 -6.72
CA GLY A 142 -5.34 0.10 -5.30
C GLY A 142 -4.41 -1.07 -5.00
N SER A 143 -4.41 -2.10 -5.86
CA SER A 143 -3.63 -3.33 -5.62
C SER A 143 -2.12 -3.11 -5.62
N ALA A 144 -1.57 -2.08 -6.26
CA ALA A 144 -0.13 -1.87 -6.25
C ALA A 144 0.39 -1.33 -4.90
N ALA A 145 -0.37 -0.47 -4.20
CA ALA A 145 -0.01 -0.01 -2.85
C ALA A 145 -0.54 -0.96 -1.76
N ALA A 146 -1.71 -1.57 -1.99
CA ALA A 146 -2.28 -2.59 -1.12
C ALA A 146 -1.60 -3.96 -1.30
N THR A 147 -0.96 -4.25 -2.44
CA THR A 147 -0.32 -5.53 -2.71
C THR A 147 0.84 -5.81 -1.73
N ALA A 148 1.55 -4.77 -1.26
CA ALA A 148 2.58 -4.98 -0.24
C ALA A 148 1.99 -5.34 1.14
N THR A 149 0.83 -4.79 1.50
CA THR A 149 0.15 -5.09 2.78
C THR A 149 -0.83 -6.25 2.67
N THR A 150 -1.54 -6.37 1.55
CA THR A 150 -2.53 -7.44 1.32
C THR A 150 -1.87 -8.75 0.91
N ALA A 151 -0.73 -8.74 0.22
CA ALA A 151 0.03 -9.97 -0.03
C ALA A 151 0.50 -10.61 1.29
N ALA A 152 0.91 -9.79 2.28
CA ALA A 152 1.28 -10.30 3.60
C ALA A 152 0.06 -10.86 4.37
N SER A 153 -1.13 -10.24 4.25
CA SER A 153 -2.35 -10.73 4.91
C SER A 153 -2.96 -11.93 4.20
N ASN A 154 -3.00 -11.96 2.87
CA ASN A 154 -3.55 -13.10 2.11
C ASN A 154 -2.67 -14.35 2.20
N VAL A 155 -1.33 -14.18 2.31
CA VAL A 155 -0.43 -15.30 2.60
C VAL A 155 -0.69 -15.83 4.02
N ALA A 156 -0.97 -14.95 4.99
CA ALA A 156 -1.32 -15.36 6.35
C ALA A 156 -2.68 -16.05 6.43
N GLU A 157 -3.70 -15.57 5.71
CA GLU A 157 -5.05 -16.17 5.66
C GLU A 157 -5.06 -17.48 4.86
N GLY A 158 -4.36 -17.56 3.74
CA GLY A 158 -4.20 -18.79 2.97
C GLY A 158 -3.43 -19.87 3.71
N ALA A 159 -2.42 -19.50 4.49
CA ALA A 159 -1.68 -20.42 5.35
C ALA A 159 -2.51 -20.90 6.56
N ALA A 160 -3.43 -20.07 7.07
CA ALA A 160 -4.34 -20.45 8.16
C ALA A 160 -5.47 -21.39 7.73
N ALA A 161 -5.82 -21.43 6.42
CA ALA A 161 -6.85 -22.28 5.89
C ALA A 161 -6.41 -23.73 5.65
N ILE A 162 -5.11 -24.00 5.60
CA ILE A 162 -4.54 -25.36 5.49
C ILE A 162 -4.00 -25.71 6.88
N ASP A 163 -4.65 -26.68 7.55
CA ASP A 163 -4.06 -27.24 8.78
C ASP A 163 -2.76 -27.99 8.40
N PRO A 164 -1.59 -27.39 8.66
CA PRO A 164 -0.33 -28.03 8.28
C PRO A 164 -0.11 -29.35 9.00
N ASN A 165 -0.77 -29.56 10.15
CA ASN A 165 -0.69 -30.80 10.91
C ASN A 165 -1.49 -31.92 10.28
N ALA A 166 -2.60 -31.62 9.57
CA ALA A 166 -3.46 -32.64 8.96
C ALA A 166 -2.69 -33.53 7.97
N TYR A 167 -1.83 -32.92 7.13
CA TYR A 167 -0.99 -33.67 6.19
C TYR A 167 0.00 -34.61 6.91
N PHE A 168 0.64 -34.13 7.96
CA PHE A 168 1.61 -34.95 8.71
C PHE A 168 0.93 -36.06 9.49
N ILE A 169 -0.26 -35.79 10.05
CA ILE A 169 -1.10 -36.79 10.71
C ILE A 169 -1.51 -37.86 9.69
N ASP A 170 -1.99 -37.46 8.52
CA ASP A 170 -2.35 -38.41 7.46
C ASP A 170 -1.17 -39.27 7.01
N THR A 171 0.05 -38.72 6.99
CA THR A 171 1.25 -39.51 6.65
C THR A 171 1.57 -40.60 7.68
N MET A 172 1.34 -40.35 8.97
CA MET A 172 1.54 -41.35 10.01
C MET A 172 0.61 -42.55 9.87
N PHE A 173 -0.65 -42.30 9.47
CA PHE A 173 -1.69 -43.33 9.32
C PHE A 173 -1.83 -43.90 7.91
N ARG A 174 -0.88 -43.67 7.01
CA ARG A 174 -0.88 -44.31 5.69
C ARG A 174 -0.72 -45.82 5.83
N SER A 175 -1.74 -46.54 5.29
CA SER A 175 -1.75 -48.00 5.27
C SER A 175 -2.13 -48.51 3.86
N THR A 176 -1.61 -49.66 3.49
CA THR A 176 -1.99 -50.38 2.28
C THR A 176 -3.32 -51.13 2.45
N GLN A 177 -3.80 -51.25 3.69
CA GLN A 177 -5.09 -51.84 4.02
C GLN A 177 -6.14 -50.78 4.31
N PRO A 178 -7.40 -50.94 3.93
CA PRO A 178 -8.43 -50.01 4.31
C PRO A 178 -8.69 -50.09 5.82
N VAL A 179 -8.22 -49.08 6.54
CA VAL A 179 -8.40 -48.93 8.00
C VAL A 179 -9.14 -47.64 8.28
N ASP A 180 -10.18 -47.70 9.10
CA ASP A 180 -10.85 -46.49 9.59
C ASP A 180 -10.06 -45.91 10.79
N ALA A 181 -9.07 -45.09 10.48
CA ALA A 181 -8.24 -44.42 11.47
C ALA A 181 -8.76 -43.01 11.82
N GLN A 182 -10.02 -42.67 11.52
CA GLN A 182 -10.54 -41.32 11.72
C GLN A 182 -10.45 -40.85 13.18
N ALA A 183 -10.84 -41.73 14.14
CA ALA A 183 -10.74 -41.43 15.57
C ALA A 183 -9.30 -41.23 16.01
N ALA A 184 -8.38 -42.09 15.57
CA ALA A 184 -6.95 -42.02 15.88
C ALA A 184 -6.29 -40.77 15.29
N ARG A 185 -6.66 -40.37 14.07
CA ARG A 185 -6.20 -39.09 13.47
C ARG A 185 -6.70 -37.88 14.26
N GLY A 186 -7.95 -37.89 14.70
CA GLY A 186 -8.50 -36.83 15.54
C GLY A 186 -7.80 -36.73 16.90
N GLU A 187 -7.38 -37.85 17.46
CA GLU A 187 -6.61 -37.89 18.70
C GLU A 187 -5.18 -37.37 18.50
N ALA A 188 -4.49 -37.81 17.47
CA ALA A 188 -3.20 -37.27 17.07
C ALA A 188 -3.26 -35.76 16.85
N GLY A 189 -4.32 -35.28 16.17
CA GLY A 189 -4.57 -33.85 15.96
C GLY A 189 -4.65 -33.06 17.27
N ARG A 190 -5.32 -33.59 18.29
CA ARG A 190 -5.40 -32.96 19.62
C ARG A 190 -4.04 -32.90 20.33
N ILE A 191 -3.23 -33.94 20.22
CA ILE A 191 -1.88 -33.98 20.79
C ILE A 191 -0.99 -32.93 20.13
N PHE A 192 -0.98 -32.85 18.80
CA PHE A 192 -0.23 -31.82 18.08
C PHE A 192 -0.75 -30.40 18.38
N ALA A 193 -2.06 -30.22 18.48
CA ALA A 193 -2.64 -28.94 18.85
C ALA A 193 -2.24 -28.51 20.28
N GLN A 194 -2.22 -29.44 21.23
CA GLN A 194 -1.79 -29.19 22.60
C GLN A 194 -0.30 -28.82 22.65
N ALA A 195 0.55 -29.52 21.91
CA ALA A 195 1.97 -29.19 21.80
C ALA A 195 2.17 -27.79 21.18
N ALA A 196 1.40 -27.43 20.15
CA ALA A 196 1.49 -26.12 19.49
C ALA A 196 1.06 -24.96 20.40
N LEU A 197 0.12 -25.19 21.33
CA LEU A 197 -0.30 -24.19 22.34
C LEU A 197 0.72 -24.03 23.48
N GLY A 198 1.60 -25.02 23.67
CA GLY A 198 2.68 -25.01 24.64
C GLY A 198 4.00 -24.49 24.07
N ASP A 199 5.06 -25.22 24.33
CA ASP A 199 6.41 -24.92 23.84
C ASP A 199 6.68 -25.45 22.43
N GLY A 200 5.73 -26.14 21.84
CA GLY A 200 5.83 -26.77 20.53
C GLY A 200 6.43 -28.16 20.55
N VAL A 201 6.68 -28.75 21.72
CA VAL A 201 7.28 -30.05 21.87
C VAL A 201 6.23 -31.09 22.25
N VAL A 202 6.16 -32.17 21.49
CA VAL A 202 5.34 -33.34 21.86
C VAL A 202 6.03 -34.08 22.97
N ALA A 203 5.34 -34.25 24.11
CA ALA A 203 5.90 -34.96 25.28
C ALA A 203 6.28 -36.40 24.94
N ASP A 204 7.32 -36.95 25.57
CA ASP A 204 7.79 -38.31 25.33
C ASP A 204 6.69 -39.38 25.58
N ALA A 205 5.82 -39.13 26.55
CA ALA A 205 4.67 -39.99 26.82
C ALA A 205 3.68 -40.01 25.65
N ASP A 206 3.35 -38.82 25.09
CA ASP A 206 2.47 -38.68 23.95
C ASP A 206 3.10 -39.26 22.70
N ARG A 207 4.40 -39.11 22.51
CA ARG A 207 5.16 -39.68 21.41
C ARG A 207 5.11 -41.21 21.41
N THR A 208 5.35 -41.81 22.57
CA THR A 208 5.25 -43.28 22.75
C THR A 208 3.82 -43.78 22.54
N TYR A 209 2.84 -43.02 23.04
CA TYR A 209 1.43 -43.34 22.87
C TYR A 209 1.01 -43.26 21.38
N LEU A 210 1.38 -42.19 20.69
CA LEU A 210 1.11 -42.04 19.24
C LEU A 210 1.70 -43.20 18.43
N ALA A 211 2.91 -43.65 18.75
CA ALA A 211 3.51 -44.78 18.04
C ALA A 211 2.70 -46.08 18.27
N SER A 212 2.17 -46.33 19.49
CA SER A 212 1.30 -47.45 19.75
C SER A 212 -0.04 -47.38 18.97
N VAL A 213 -0.63 -46.17 18.91
CA VAL A 213 -1.87 -45.92 18.16
C VAL A 213 -1.66 -46.10 16.65
N VAL A 214 -0.53 -45.62 16.12
CA VAL A 214 -0.18 -45.80 14.68
C VAL A 214 0.03 -47.30 14.40
N ALA A 215 0.81 -48.04 15.20
CA ALA A 215 1.02 -49.46 15.02
C ALA A 215 -0.31 -50.24 15.01
N ALA A 216 -1.17 -49.95 16.00
CA ALA A 216 -2.49 -50.65 16.14
C ALA A 216 -3.41 -50.36 14.95
N ASN A 217 -3.40 -49.16 14.38
CA ASN A 217 -4.28 -48.75 13.30
C ASN A 217 -3.72 -49.07 11.91
N THR A 218 -2.41 -49.23 11.73
CA THR A 218 -1.81 -49.47 10.42
C THR A 218 -1.29 -50.86 10.21
N GLY A 219 -1.16 -51.65 11.30
CA GLY A 219 -0.64 -53.01 11.28
C GLY A 219 0.88 -53.11 11.00
N ILE A 220 1.61 -52.00 11.11
CA ILE A 220 3.06 -51.99 10.93
C ILE A 220 3.79 -52.33 12.24
N PRO A 221 5.08 -52.80 12.19
CA PRO A 221 5.86 -53.05 13.36
C PRO A 221 6.01 -51.81 14.28
N PRO A 222 6.09 -52.01 15.62
CA PRO A 222 6.22 -50.91 16.57
C PRO A 222 7.40 -49.95 16.28
N GLU A 223 8.54 -50.50 15.84
CA GLU A 223 9.72 -49.68 15.48
C GLU A 223 9.47 -48.80 14.27
N GLU A 224 8.75 -49.30 13.28
CA GLU A 224 8.35 -48.50 12.09
C GLU A 224 7.34 -47.43 12.47
N ALA A 225 6.38 -47.78 13.34
CA ALA A 225 5.41 -46.80 13.85
C ALA A 225 6.09 -45.68 14.63
N GLN A 226 7.06 -46.02 15.49
CA GLN A 226 7.87 -45.04 16.19
C GLN A 226 8.62 -44.10 15.22
N ALA A 227 9.27 -44.67 14.18
CA ALA A 227 10.01 -43.89 13.20
C ALA A 227 9.08 -42.95 12.41
N ARG A 228 7.86 -43.36 12.07
CA ARG A 228 6.86 -42.50 11.39
C ARG A 228 6.40 -41.33 12.26
N VAL A 229 6.17 -41.59 13.56
CA VAL A 229 5.80 -40.55 14.53
C VAL A 229 6.93 -39.56 14.67
N ASP A 230 8.17 -40.03 14.81
CA ASP A 230 9.36 -39.20 14.94
C ASP A 230 9.57 -38.33 13.72
N GLN A 231 9.38 -38.89 12.52
CA GLN A 231 9.46 -38.16 11.27
C GLN A 231 8.35 -37.09 11.16
N ALA A 232 7.12 -37.41 11.57
CA ALA A 232 6.02 -36.46 11.56
C ALA A 232 6.29 -35.31 12.53
N ILE A 233 6.73 -35.59 13.75
CA ILE A 233 7.09 -34.56 14.75
C ILE A 233 8.19 -33.66 14.20
N ALA A 234 9.26 -34.24 13.62
CA ALA A 234 10.35 -33.45 13.03
C ALA A 234 9.86 -32.57 11.88
N SER A 235 8.95 -33.09 11.04
CA SER A 235 8.39 -32.34 9.92
C SER A 235 7.48 -31.19 10.39
N VAL A 236 6.67 -31.40 11.42
CA VAL A 236 5.85 -30.35 12.04
C VAL A 236 6.74 -29.25 12.63
N GLU A 237 7.79 -29.63 13.35
CA GLU A 237 8.73 -28.65 13.92
C GLU A 237 9.47 -27.86 12.84
N GLN A 238 9.89 -28.51 11.75
CA GLN A 238 10.49 -27.82 10.61
C GLN A 238 9.49 -26.82 10.00
N ALA A 239 8.25 -27.24 9.74
CA ALA A 239 7.21 -26.37 9.19
C ALA A 239 6.93 -25.16 10.13
N ARG A 240 6.95 -25.39 11.44
CA ARG A 240 6.83 -24.33 12.45
C ARG A 240 7.97 -23.32 12.38
N GLN A 241 9.22 -23.81 12.30
CA GLN A 241 10.40 -22.94 12.17
C GLN A 241 10.34 -22.12 10.88
N ASP A 242 9.96 -22.73 9.76
CA ASP A 242 9.80 -22.06 8.48
C ASP A 242 8.72 -20.98 8.56
N ALA A 243 7.58 -21.27 9.22
CA ALA A 243 6.51 -20.30 9.44
C ALA A 243 6.96 -19.10 10.30
N ILE A 244 7.71 -19.36 11.40
CA ILE A 244 8.28 -18.32 12.25
C ILE A 244 9.27 -17.45 11.45
N GLN A 245 10.11 -18.08 10.65
CA GLN A 245 11.05 -17.36 9.79
C GLN A 245 10.33 -16.50 8.75
N ALA A 246 9.31 -17.05 8.07
CA ALA A 246 8.48 -16.32 7.12
C ALA A 246 7.79 -15.12 7.80
N ALA A 247 7.23 -15.30 9.00
CA ALA A 247 6.60 -14.23 9.76
C ALA A 247 7.61 -13.13 10.16
N ARG A 248 8.84 -13.49 10.52
CA ARG A 248 9.91 -12.52 10.82
C ARG A 248 10.31 -11.72 9.56
N ILE A 249 10.46 -12.40 8.42
CA ILE A 249 10.76 -11.76 7.14
C ILE A 249 9.61 -10.81 6.76
N ALA A 250 8.36 -11.26 6.83
CA ALA A 250 7.19 -10.45 6.53
C ALA A 250 7.11 -9.19 7.42
N ARG A 251 7.32 -9.37 8.74
CA ARG A 251 7.36 -8.23 9.68
C ARG A 251 8.46 -7.23 9.34
N ASN A 252 9.68 -7.70 9.10
CA ASN A 252 10.82 -6.82 8.81
C ASN A 252 10.62 -6.08 7.48
N THR A 253 10.13 -6.78 6.45
CA THR A 253 9.79 -6.20 5.15
C THR A 253 8.68 -5.16 5.29
N GLY A 254 7.65 -5.45 6.11
CA GLY A 254 6.57 -4.50 6.40
C GLY A 254 7.08 -3.22 7.10
N ILE A 255 7.97 -3.36 8.08
CA ILE A 255 8.58 -2.21 8.78
C ILE A 255 9.40 -1.37 7.80
N ILE A 256 10.27 -1.99 6.99
CA ILE A 256 11.08 -1.29 5.99
C ILE A 256 10.17 -0.59 4.97
N GLY A 257 9.14 -1.29 4.48
CA GLY A 257 8.16 -0.75 3.55
C GLY A 257 7.44 0.49 4.12
N ALA A 258 7.02 0.43 5.39
CA ALA A 258 6.38 1.56 6.06
C ALA A 258 7.29 2.79 6.17
N PHE A 259 8.58 2.59 6.52
CA PHE A 259 9.56 3.68 6.53
C PHE A 259 9.81 4.26 5.14
N LEU A 260 9.90 3.43 4.11
CA LEU A 260 10.07 3.88 2.72
C LEU A 260 8.87 4.71 2.26
N ILE A 261 7.65 4.26 2.55
CA ILE A 261 6.42 5.00 2.24
C ILE A 261 6.40 6.34 2.98
N ALA A 262 6.66 6.36 4.28
CA ALA A 262 6.68 7.59 5.07
C ALA A 262 7.72 8.59 4.54
N THR A 263 8.94 8.12 4.25
CA THR A 263 10.01 8.95 3.69
C THR A 263 9.64 9.48 2.31
N SER A 264 9.05 8.65 1.44
CA SER A 264 8.62 9.07 0.10
C SER A 264 7.52 10.13 0.16
N LEU A 265 6.59 9.99 1.11
CA LEU A 265 5.55 10.99 1.34
C LEU A 265 6.13 12.33 1.79
N LEU A 266 7.12 12.34 2.70
CA LEU A 266 7.77 13.58 3.13
C LEU A 266 8.54 14.26 1.99
N ILE A 267 9.31 13.49 1.21
CA ILE A 267 10.04 14.03 0.05
C ILE A 267 9.07 14.57 -0.99
N SER A 268 7.97 13.87 -1.26
CA SER A 268 6.96 14.32 -2.23
C SER A 268 6.21 15.56 -1.76
N ALA A 269 6.00 15.75 -0.44
CA ALA A 269 5.46 16.99 0.12
C ALA A 269 6.36 18.18 -0.20
N LEU A 270 7.68 18.04 0.05
CA LEU A 270 8.66 19.08 -0.29
C LEU A 270 8.70 19.34 -1.80
N GLY A 271 8.62 18.29 -2.61
CA GLY A 271 8.52 18.39 -4.06
C GLY A 271 7.28 19.15 -4.54
N ALA A 272 6.12 18.86 -3.95
CA ALA A 272 4.86 19.55 -4.25
C ALA A 272 4.92 21.04 -3.87
N PHE A 273 5.46 21.33 -2.67
CA PHE A 273 5.68 22.70 -2.19
C PHE A 273 6.55 23.49 -3.16
N TRP A 274 7.73 22.97 -3.47
CA TRP A 274 8.67 23.63 -4.38
C TRP A 274 8.12 23.79 -5.79
N ALA A 275 7.45 22.76 -6.33
CA ALA A 275 6.87 22.82 -7.67
C ALA A 275 5.73 23.83 -7.75
N ALA A 276 4.93 23.99 -6.70
CA ALA A 276 3.87 24.97 -6.63
C ALA A 276 4.43 26.41 -6.65
N GLN A 277 5.51 26.69 -5.92
CA GLN A 277 6.22 27.98 -6.00
C GLN A 277 6.70 28.25 -7.43
N LYS A 278 7.28 27.24 -8.10
CA LYS A 278 7.72 27.39 -9.49
C LYS A 278 6.54 27.67 -10.44
N GLY A 279 5.42 26.98 -10.23
CA GLY A 279 4.17 27.22 -10.98
C GLY A 279 3.67 28.65 -10.79
N GLY A 280 3.65 29.15 -9.56
CA GLY A 280 3.28 30.53 -9.21
C GLY A 280 4.22 31.57 -9.82
N ASN A 281 5.53 31.36 -9.70
CA ASN A 281 6.53 32.24 -10.29
C ASN A 281 6.41 32.32 -11.83
N HIS A 282 6.12 31.20 -12.50
CA HIS A 282 5.87 31.20 -13.94
C HIS A 282 4.56 31.90 -14.29
N ARG A 283 3.52 31.82 -13.43
CA ARG A 283 2.29 32.60 -13.57
C ARG A 283 2.58 34.11 -13.48
N ASP A 284 3.33 34.53 -12.45
CA ASP A 284 3.57 35.94 -12.15
C ASP A 284 4.49 36.61 -13.17
N LYS A 285 5.41 35.84 -13.74
CA LYS A 285 6.31 36.29 -14.83
C LYS A 285 5.72 36.11 -16.22
N ASN A 286 4.46 35.69 -16.35
CA ASN A 286 3.79 35.37 -17.61
C ASN A 286 4.61 34.44 -18.52
N THR A 287 5.38 33.51 -17.94
CA THR A 287 6.22 32.58 -18.69
C THR A 287 5.34 31.60 -19.45
N VAL A 288 5.47 31.55 -20.77
CA VAL A 288 4.76 30.60 -21.64
C VAL A 288 5.57 29.30 -21.72
N PHE A 289 4.88 28.15 -21.84
CA PHE A 289 5.51 26.82 -21.90
C PHE A 289 6.60 26.73 -23.00
N ALA A 290 6.39 27.40 -24.13
CA ALA A 290 7.35 27.49 -25.23
C ALA A 290 8.70 28.12 -24.84
N ASP A 291 8.71 29.03 -23.87
CA ASP A 291 9.94 29.73 -23.43
C ASP A 291 10.76 28.87 -22.45
N VAL A 292 10.12 27.91 -21.78
CA VAL A 292 10.80 26.94 -20.90
C VAL A 292 11.67 26.00 -21.73
N PHE A 293 11.18 25.55 -22.90
CA PHE A 293 11.91 24.64 -23.79
C PHE A 293 12.91 25.34 -24.73
N ARG A 294 12.84 26.67 -24.87
CA ARG A 294 13.83 27.43 -25.65
C ARG A 294 15.16 27.63 -24.95
N ARG A 295 15.26 27.36 -23.66
CA ARG A 295 16.47 27.56 -22.83
C ARG A 295 17.35 26.32 -22.69
N PHE A 296 16.99 25.25 -23.34
CA PHE A 296 17.74 24.03 -23.49
C PHE A 296 18.04 23.80 -24.97
#